data_1ac8a4619737554784c95929389b3e5b
#
_entry.id   1ac8a4619737554784c95929389b3e5b
#
_cell.length_a   1.000
_cell.length_b   1.000
_cell.length_c   1.000
_cell.angle_alpha   90.00
_cell.angle_beta   90.00
_cell.angle_gamma   90.00
#
_symmetry.space_group_name_H-M   'P 1'
#
loop_
_entity.id
_entity.type
_entity.pdbx_description
1 polymer ?
#
loop_
_entity_poly.entity_id
_entity_poly.type
_entity_poly.pdbx_seq_one_letter_code
_entity_poly.pdbx_strand_id
1 'polypeptide(L)'
;MKIIPSIDLMNGQVVRLYKGDPEHKTVYSNDPISIAKKWENAGADMIHLVDLDATLGLGSNFELIKKIVSCVSIPVEIGGGLRSKSLILDALDIVNRVVIGTFAFKEPELLQKLLTKLGPEKIVISVDHKDGLIVTHGWQSTTDISLIDSMNEFLHVGFTEFLLTNVNRDGTLEGPDLEFLKQACDLEKANVIASGGISNINDISKVKENNAWGVILGKALYENKITIEDAKKLS
;
A
#
# COMPACT_ATOMS: atom_id res chain seq x y z
N MET A 1 -9.80 11.58 6.13
CA MET A 1 -8.67 10.76 5.64
C MET A 1 -8.77 9.36 6.24
N LYS A 2 -8.50 8.29 5.48
CA LYS A 2 -8.54 6.90 5.99
C LYS A 2 -7.27 6.53 6.74
N ILE A 3 -7.39 5.81 7.86
CA ILE A 3 -6.26 5.26 8.61
C ILE A 3 -6.14 3.78 8.30
N ILE A 4 -5.03 3.41 7.65
CA ILE A 4 -4.84 2.10 7.02
C ILE A 4 -3.55 1.45 7.59
N PRO A 5 -3.65 0.57 8.61
CA PRO A 5 -2.50 -0.19 9.07
C PRO A 5 -2.04 -1.20 8.00
N SER A 6 -0.71 -1.36 7.87
CA SER A 6 -0.09 -2.33 6.97
C SER A 6 0.33 -3.59 7.74
N ILE A 7 0.07 -4.75 7.13
CA ILE A 7 0.55 -6.06 7.57
C ILE A 7 1.32 -6.69 6.40
N ASP A 8 2.62 -6.71 6.50
CA ASP A 8 3.49 -7.36 5.51
C ASP A 8 3.75 -8.80 5.95
N LEU A 9 3.51 -9.74 5.04
CA LEU A 9 3.61 -11.17 5.30
C LEU A 9 4.84 -11.76 4.60
N MET A 10 5.68 -12.44 5.38
CA MET A 10 6.82 -13.20 4.88
C MET A 10 6.99 -14.48 5.72
N ASN A 11 7.01 -15.63 5.05
CA ASN A 11 7.08 -16.95 5.70
C ASN A 11 5.99 -17.15 6.76
N GLY A 12 4.77 -16.64 6.52
CA GLY A 12 3.64 -16.72 7.44
C GLY A 12 3.73 -15.80 8.66
N GLN A 13 4.73 -14.93 8.74
CA GLN A 13 4.97 -14.00 9.84
C GLN A 13 4.63 -12.56 9.44
N VAL A 14 4.31 -11.73 10.42
CA VAL A 14 4.22 -10.28 10.25
C VAL A 14 5.62 -9.68 10.35
N VAL A 15 6.05 -9.03 9.29
CA VAL A 15 7.40 -8.46 9.22
C VAL A 15 7.38 -7.00 8.75
N ARG A 16 8.50 -6.31 8.90
CA ARG A 16 8.80 -5.05 8.20
C ARG A 16 10.21 -5.14 7.63
N LEU A 17 10.34 -4.69 6.38
CA LEU A 17 11.64 -4.55 5.73
C LEU A 17 12.14 -3.10 5.92
N TYR A 18 13.43 -2.91 5.97
CA TYR A 18 14.04 -1.58 5.92
C TYR A 18 14.31 -1.21 4.46
N LYS A 19 13.63 -0.18 3.94
CA LYS A 19 13.71 0.24 2.53
C LYS A 19 13.49 -0.91 1.53
N GLY A 20 12.61 -1.86 1.88
CA GLY A 20 12.30 -3.01 1.04
C GLY A 20 13.36 -4.12 0.97
N ASP A 21 14.44 -4.03 1.77
CA ASP A 21 15.51 -5.01 1.77
C ASP A 21 15.16 -6.26 2.59
N PRO A 22 15.04 -7.45 1.97
CA PRO A 22 14.72 -8.70 2.68
C PRO A 22 15.77 -9.15 3.69
N GLU A 23 17.03 -8.76 3.51
CA GLU A 23 18.13 -9.08 4.44
C GLU A 23 18.02 -8.27 5.75
N HIS A 24 17.32 -7.12 5.70
CA HIS A 24 17.08 -6.25 6.84
C HIS A 24 15.61 -6.28 7.28
N LYS A 25 15.11 -7.49 7.63
CA LYS A 25 13.75 -7.68 8.14
C LYS A 25 13.69 -7.70 9.66
N THR A 26 12.62 -7.13 10.20
CA THR A 26 12.21 -7.28 11.61
C THR A 26 10.92 -8.06 11.67
N VAL A 27 10.86 -9.12 12.50
CA VAL A 27 9.63 -9.90 12.77
C VAL A 27 8.92 -9.28 13.96
N TYR A 28 7.64 -8.93 13.79
CA TYR A 28 6.80 -8.34 14.83
C TYR A 28 5.78 -9.32 15.43
N SER A 29 5.35 -10.33 14.65
CA SER A 29 4.41 -11.34 15.14
C SER A 29 4.48 -12.63 14.32
N ASN A 30 4.21 -13.75 15.00
CA ASN A 30 3.96 -15.04 14.38
C ASN A 30 2.45 -15.32 14.20
N ASP A 31 1.58 -14.38 14.60
CA ASP A 31 0.12 -14.50 14.50
C ASP A 31 -0.46 -13.28 13.76
N PRO A 32 -0.47 -13.30 12.42
CA PRO A 32 -1.02 -12.23 11.61
C PRO A 32 -2.52 -12.00 11.82
N ILE A 33 -3.28 -13.05 12.17
CA ILE A 33 -4.72 -12.94 12.42
C ILE A 33 -4.98 -12.09 13.67
N SER A 34 -4.25 -12.34 14.74
CA SER A 34 -4.34 -11.53 15.96
C SER A 34 -3.99 -10.06 15.70
N ILE A 35 -2.98 -9.79 14.87
CA ILE A 35 -2.61 -8.42 14.48
C ILE A 35 -3.74 -7.74 13.69
N ALA A 36 -4.34 -8.42 12.72
CA ALA A 36 -5.46 -7.86 11.94
C ALA A 36 -6.65 -7.49 12.82
N LYS A 37 -7.04 -8.39 13.74
CA LYS A 37 -8.11 -8.14 14.72
C LYS A 37 -7.76 -6.98 15.67
N LYS A 38 -6.51 -6.88 16.12
CA LYS A 38 -6.03 -5.78 16.94
C LYS A 38 -6.23 -4.44 16.23
N TRP A 39 -5.88 -4.35 14.94
CA TRP A 39 -6.04 -3.13 14.18
C TRP A 39 -7.50 -2.78 13.89
N GLU A 40 -8.34 -3.77 13.57
CA GLU A 40 -9.78 -3.57 13.46
C GLU A 40 -10.38 -3.04 14.76
N ASN A 41 -10.09 -3.68 15.89
CA ASN A 41 -10.60 -3.28 17.21
C ASN A 41 -10.12 -1.87 17.64
N ALA A 42 -8.96 -1.45 17.17
CA ALA A 42 -8.43 -0.10 17.37
C ALA A 42 -9.12 0.97 16.50
N GLY A 43 -10.00 0.57 15.57
CA GLY A 43 -10.79 1.46 14.73
C GLY A 43 -10.17 1.81 13.38
N ALA A 44 -9.29 0.95 12.83
CA ALA A 44 -8.77 1.10 11.47
C ALA A 44 -9.92 1.17 10.45
N ASP A 45 -9.74 1.97 9.39
CA ASP A 45 -10.74 2.09 8.32
C ASP A 45 -10.64 0.97 7.27
N MET A 46 -9.47 0.37 7.14
CA MET A 46 -9.12 -0.66 6.17
C MET A 46 -7.81 -1.30 6.61
N ILE A 47 -7.51 -2.51 6.15
CA ILE A 47 -6.19 -3.15 6.33
C ILE A 47 -5.51 -3.26 4.97
N HIS A 48 -4.24 -2.87 4.90
CA HIS A 48 -3.35 -3.08 3.76
C HIS A 48 -2.50 -4.33 4.01
N LEU A 49 -2.69 -5.38 3.21
CA LEU A 49 -1.90 -6.61 3.25
C LEU A 49 -0.86 -6.61 2.12
N VAL A 50 0.36 -7.04 2.42
CA VAL A 50 1.41 -7.25 1.41
C VAL A 50 1.92 -8.68 1.48
N ASP A 51 1.82 -9.44 0.38
CA ASP A 51 2.45 -10.74 0.25
C ASP A 51 3.90 -10.56 -0.25
N LEU A 52 4.84 -10.50 0.68
CA LEU A 52 6.27 -10.34 0.36
C LEU A 52 6.87 -11.58 -0.28
N ASP A 53 6.41 -12.80 0.10
CA ASP A 53 6.89 -14.02 -0.54
C ASP A 53 6.49 -14.04 -2.01
N ALA A 54 5.26 -13.65 -2.35
CA ALA A 54 4.82 -13.51 -3.74
C ALA A 54 5.55 -12.37 -4.46
N THR A 55 5.83 -11.24 -3.78
CA THR A 55 6.60 -10.13 -4.34
C THR A 55 8.01 -10.55 -4.76
N LEU A 56 8.67 -11.32 -3.90
CA LEU A 56 10.06 -11.75 -4.08
C LEU A 56 10.19 -13.06 -4.89
N GLY A 57 9.07 -13.72 -5.23
CA GLY A 57 9.08 -15.00 -5.95
C GLY A 57 9.52 -16.19 -5.10
N LEU A 58 9.39 -16.09 -3.78
CA LEU A 58 9.78 -17.11 -2.80
C LEU A 58 8.64 -18.07 -2.43
N GLY A 59 7.41 -17.74 -2.82
CA GLY A 59 6.21 -18.50 -2.46
C GLY A 59 4.97 -17.63 -2.45
N SER A 60 3.99 -17.96 -1.61
CA SER A 60 2.79 -17.15 -1.40
C SER A 60 2.17 -17.37 -0.03
N ASN A 61 1.63 -16.30 0.56
CA ASN A 61 0.85 -16.33 1.78
C ASN A 61 -0.68 -16.34 1.51
N PHE A 62 -1.11 -16.62 0.28
CA PHE A 62 -2.51 -16.42 -0.14
C PHE A 62 -3.53 -17.16 0.74
N GLU A 63 -3.24 -18.40 1.16
CA GLU A 63 -4.13 -19.14 2.08
C GLU A 63 -4.19 -18.52 3.48
N LEU A 64 -3.10 -17.93 3.95
CA LEU A 64 -3.10 -17.18 5.20
C LEU A 64 -3.88 -15.87 5.05
N ILE A 65 -3.74 -15.18 3.93
CA ILE A 65 -4.49 -13.97 3.60
C ILE A 65 -5.99 -14.23 3.61
N LYS A 66 -6.46 -15.33 3.01
CA LYS A 66 -7.88 -15.75 3.09
C LYS A 66 -8.36 -15.86 4.54
N LYS A 67 -7.55 -16.48 5.42
CA LYS A 67 -7.88 -16.60 6.84
C LYS A 67 -7.94 -15.25 7.54
N ILE A 68 -7.00 -14.34 7.26
CA ILE A 68 -7.01 -12.98 7.81
C ILE A 68 -8.29 -12.26 7.38
N VAL A 69 -8.59 -12.25 6.08
CA VAL A 69 -9.78 -11.58 5.54
C VAL A 69 -11.07 -12.13 6.13
N SER A 70 -11.18 -13.45 6.32
CA SER A 70 -12.36 -14.06 6.93
C SER A 70 -12.55 -13.73 8.42
N CYS A 71 -11.53 -13.19 9.08
CA CYS A 71 -11.54 -12.89 10.53
C CYS A 71 -11.78 -11.41 10.87
N VAL A 72 -11.89 -10.53 9.86
CA VAL A 72 -12.14 -9.09 10.01
C VAL A 72 -13.37 -8.67 9.22
N SER A 73 -14.03 -7.60 9.65
CA SER A 73 -15.22 -7.03 9.00
C SER A 73 -14.92 -5.76 8.20
N ILE A 74 -13.81 -5.09 8.51
CA ILE A 74 -13.38 -3.90 7.79
C ILE A 74 -12.81 -4.24 6.42
N PRO A 75 -12.87 -3.32 5.44
CA PRO A 75 -12.30 -3.55 4.13
C PRO A 75 -10.82 -3.96 4.18
N VAL A 76 -10.42 -4.81 3.24
CA VAL A 76 -9.03 -5.23 3.06
C VAL A 76 -8.60 -4.98 1.63
N GLU A 77 -7.39 -4.46 1.46
CA GLU A 77 -6.69 -4.43 0.19
C GLU A 77 -5.43 -5.28 0.24
N ILE A 78 -5.04 -5.83 -0.90
CA ILE A 78 -3.83 -6.65 -1.02
C ILE A 78 -2.93 -6.16 -2.12
N GLY A 79 -1.62 -6.06 -1.81
CA GLY A 79 -0.53 -5.89 -2.76
C GLY A 79 0.47 -7.03 -2.68
N GLY A 80 1.41 -7.04 -3.62
CA GLY A 80 2.48 -8.04 -3.66
C GLY A 80 2.20 -9.21 -4.61
N GLY A 81 3.07 -9.40 -5.58
CA GLY A 81 3.09 -10.57 -6.47
C GLY A 81 1.94 -10.70 -7.48
N LEU A 82 1.05 -9.74 -7.61
CA LEU A 82 -0.08 -9.78 -8.55
C LEU A 82 0.38 -9.54 -10.01
N ARG A 83 0.89 -10.60 -10.65
CA ARG A 83 1.59 -10.55 -11.95
C ARG A 83 0.78 -11.07 -13.14
N SER A 84 -0.47 -11.44 -12.94
CA SER A 84 -1.35 -11.94 -14.00
C SER A 84 -2.81 -11.58 -13.72
N LYS A 85 -3.61 -11.58 -14.79
CA LYS A 85 -5.06 -11.37 -14.69
C LYS A 85 -5.73 -12.38 -13.76
N SER A 86 -5.33 -13.66 -13.78
CA SER A 86 -5.91 -14.67 -12.88
C SER A 86 -5.64 -14.35 -11.43
N LEU A 87 -4.38 -14.05 -11.05
CA LEU A 87 -4.03 -13.70 -9.67
C LEU A 87 -4.77 -12.45 -9.18
N ILE A 88 -4.98 -11.45 -10.05
CA ILE A 88 -5.76 -10.25 -9.72
C ILE A 88 -7.23 -10.61 -9.44
N LEU A 89 -7.84 -11.45 -10.28
CA LEU A 89 -9.23 -11.87 -10.09
C LEU A 89 -9.39 -12.77 -8.87
N ASP A 90 -8.50 -13.75 -8.68
CA ASP A 90 -8.50 -14.63 -7.50
C ASP A 90 -8.36 -13.83 -6.19
N ALA A 91 -7.55 -12.76 -6.22
CA ALA A 91 -7.44 -11.86 -5.08
C ALA A 91 -8.73 -11.07 -4.85
N LEU A 92 -9.36 -10.53 -5.90
CA LEU A 92 -10.61 -9.77 -5.79
C LEU A 92 -11.82 -10.61 -5.36
N ASP A 93 -11.75 -11.94 -5.50
CA ASP A 93 -12.78 -12.84 -4.95
C ASP A 93 -12.80 -12.84 -3.42
N ILE A 94 -11.70 -12.41 -2.77
CA ILE A 94 -11.57 -12.45 -1.30
C ILE A 94 -11.35 -11.08 -0.66
N VAL A 95 -10.81 -10.07 -1.39
CA VAL A 95 -10.55 -8.73 -0.85
C VAL A 95 -11.40 -7.65 -1.54
N ASN A 96 -11.47 -6.47 -0.94
CA ASN A 96 -12.27 -5.36 -1.45
C ASN A 96 -11.61 -4.71 -2.66
N ARG A 97 -10.27 -4.61 -2.69
CA ARG A 97 -9.49 -4.03 -3.79
C ARG A 97 -8.06 -4.56 -3.82
N VAL A 98 -7.40 -4.43 -4.94
CA VAL A 98 -6.02 -4.87 -5.18
C VAL A 98 -5.10 -3.70 -5.43
N VAL A 99 -3.84 -3.81 -4.99
CA VAL A 99 -2.78 -2.83 -5.21
C VAL A 99 -1.81 -3.38 -6.25
N ILE A 100 -1.71 -2.71 -7.38
CA ILE A 100 -0.96 -3.16 -8.56
C ILE A 100 0.20 -2.21 -8.82
N GLY A 101 1.43 -2.72 -8.65
CA GLY A 101 2.67 -1.98 -8.97
C GLY A 101 3.21 -2.35 -10.35
N THR A 102 4.29 -3.09 -10.40
CA THR A 102 5.03 -3.46 -11.64
C THR A 102 4.14 -3.91 -12.81
N PHE A 103 3.07 -4.65 -12.53
CA PHE A 103 2.16 -5.15 -13.56
C PHE A 103 1.43 -4.01 -14.29
N ALA A 104 1.10 -2.91 -13.61
CA ALA A 104 0.42 -1.76 -14.19
C ALA A 104 1.28 -1.11 -15.31
N PHE A 105 2.59 -1.08 -15.12
CA PHE A 105 3.55 -0.51 -16.09
C PHE A 105 3.92 -1.50 -17.19
N LYS A 106 3.77 -2.80 -16.96
CA LYS A 106 4.11 -3.85 -17.96
C LYS A 106 2.95 -4.21 -18.87
N GLU A 107 1.73 -4.21 -18.35
CA GLU A 107 0.52 -4.69 -19.03
C GLU A 107 -0.63 -3.65 -18.93
N PRO A 108 -0.40 -2.39 -19.35
CA PRO A 108 -1.37 -1.31 -19.17
C PRO A 108 -2.69 -1.57 -19.90
N GLU A 109 -2.64 -2.15 -21.12
CA GLU A 109 -3.86 -2.47 -21.87
C GLU A 109 -4.72 -3.54 -21.21
N LEU A 110 -4.08 -4.55 -20.60
CA LEU A 110 -4.80 -5.58 -19.87
C LEU A 110 -5.43 -5.02 -18.61
N LEU A 111 -4.71 -4.15 -17.91
CA LEU A 111 -5.21 -3.50 -16.71
C LEU A 111 -6.38 -2.55 -17.04
N GLN A 112 -6.34 -1.83 -18.16
CA GLN A 112 -7.46 -1.01 -18.64
C GLN A 112 -8.72 -1.84 -18.91
N LYS A 113 -8.58 -3.04 -19.50
CA LYS A 113 -9.71 -3.97 -19.68
C LYS A 113 -10.30 -4.44 -18.34
N LEU A 114 -9.44 -4.64 -17.34
CA LEU A 114 -9.89 -4.97 -15.97
C LEU A 114 -10.61 -3.79 -15.33
N LEU A 115 -10.08 -2.58 -15.45
CA LEU A 115 -10.72 -1.35 -14.97
C LEU A 115 -12.15 -1.20 -15.48
N THR A 116 -12.35 -1.36 -16.80
CA THR A 116 -13.67 -1.26 -17.45
C THR A 116 -14.67 -2.29 -16.89
N LYS A 117 -14.18 -3.48 -16.51
CA LYS A 117 -15.02 -4.57 -15.98
C LYS A 117 -15.32 -4.42 -14.48
N LEU A 118 -14.36 -3.94 -13.70
CA LEU A 118 -14.37 -4.02 -12.23
C LEU A 118 -14.73 -2.69 -11.56
N GLY A 119 -14.48 -1.56 -12.25
CA GLY A 119 -14.58 -0.21 -11.68
C GLY A 119 -13.25 0.28 -11.07
N PRO A 120 -13.06 1.62 -11.02
CA PRO A 120 -11.81 2.22 -10.55
C PRO A 120 -11.52 1.95 -9.07
N GLU A 121 -12.54 1.81 -8.25
CA GLU A 121 -12.41 1.59 -6.80
C GLU A 121 -11.81 0.22 -6.43
N LYS A 122 -11.75 -0.73 -7.39
CA LYS A 122 -11.21 -2.08 -7.18
C LYS A 122 -9.71 -2.19 -7.41
N ILE A 123 -9.12 -1.19 -8.08
CA ILE A 123 -7.72 -1.25 -8.52
C ILE A 123 -6.99 0.00 -8.04
N VAL A 124 -6.05 -0.17 -7.13
CA VAL A 124 -5.14 0.88 -6.67
C VAL A 124 -3.83 0.73 -7.45
N ILE A 125 -3.38 1.79 -8.10
CA ILE A 125 -2.08 1.81 -8.76
C ILE A 125 -1.01 2.18 -7.74
N SER A 126 -0.04 1.28 -7.51
CA SER A 126 1.14 1.59 -6.70
C SER A 126 2.13 2.38 -7.54
N VAL A 127 2.34 3.63 -7.15
CA VAL A 127 3.29 4.56 -7.77
C VAL A 127 4.47 4.76 -6.81
N ASP A 128 5.20 3.67 -6.57
CA ASP A 128 6.39 3.71 -5.74
C ASP A 128 7.50 4.45 -6.48
N HIS A 129 8.18 5.36 -5.80
CA HIS A 129 9.18 6.20 -6.43
C HIS A 129 10.45 6.36 -5.60
N LYS A 130 11.53 6.70 -6.30
CA LYS A 130 12.78 7.20 -5.75
C LYS A 130 13.10 8.51 -6.47
N ASP A 131 13.17 9.60 -5.72
CA ASP A 131 13.49 10.93 -6.24
C ASP A 131 12.61 11.37 -7.44
N GLY A 132 11.31 11.00 -7.40
CA GLY A 132 10.32 11.33 -8.43
C GLY A 132 10.32 10.41 -9.65
N LEU A 133 11.14 9.36 -9.69
CA LEU A 133 11.14 8.34 -10.74
C LEU A 133 10.52 7.04 -10.22
N ILE A 134 9.64 6.43 -11.02
CA ILE A 134 8.97 5.18 -10.69
C ILE A 134 9.97 4.04 -10.49
N VAL A 135 9.75 3.25 -9.45
CA VAL A 135 10.49 2.01 -9.21
C VAL A 135 9.58 0.78 -9.38
N THR A 136 10.16 -0.31 -9.84
CA THR A 136 9.45 -1.55 -10.16
C THR A 136 10.20 -2.77 -9.63
N HIS A 137 9.62 -3.98 -9.84
CA HIS A 137 10.24 -5.26 -9.46
C HIS A 137 10.56 -5.37 -7.95
N GLY A 138 9.61 -4.96 -7.08
CA GLY A 138 9.84 -4.95 -5.63
C GLY A 138 10.96 -3.98 -5.26
N TRP A 139 10.95 -2.80 -5.91
CA TRP A 139 11.87 -1.69 -5.70
C TRP A 139 13.32 -1.92 -6.17
N GLN A 140 13.56 -2.99 -6.94
CA GLN A 140 14.91 -3.37 -7.42
C GLN A 140 15.32 -2.63 -8.70
N SER A 141 14.39 -2.01 -9.41
CA SER A 141 14.64 -1.34 -10.69
C SER A 141 14.04 0.06 -10.69
N THR A 142 14.87 1.07 -10.87
CA THR A 142 14.42 2.45 -11.16
C THR A 142 14.20 2.57 -12.66
N THR A 143 13.12 3.26 -13.04
CA THR A 143 12.79 3.58 -14.44
C THR A 143 13.11 5.05 -14.74
N ASP A 144 12.98 5.45 -16.02
CA ASP A 144 13.02 6.87 -16.41
C ASP A 144 11.62 7.52 -16.43
N ILE A 145 10.61 6.85 -15.87
CA ILE A 145 9.23 7.30 -15.87
C ILE A 145 9.03 8.25 -14.68
N SER A 146 8.59 9.47 -14.96
CA SER A 146 8.21 10.46 -13.94
C SER A 146 6.98 9.98 -13.17
N LEU A 147 6.99 10.15 -11.86
CA LEU A 147 5.86 9.85 -10.98
C LEU A 147 4.59 10.57 -11.42
N ILE A 148 4.67 11.89 -11.58
CA ILE A 148 3.49 12.72 -11.88
C ILE A 148 2.99 12.48 -13.29
N ASP A 149 3.89 12.28 -14.26
CA ASP A 149 3.49 11.96 -15.63
C ASP A 149 2.78 10.60 -15.69
N SER A 150 3.29 9.59 -14.98
CA SER A 150 2.62 8.28 -14.91
C SER A 150 1.24 8.36 -14.26
N MET A 151 1.09 9.13 -13.19
CA MET A 151 -0.22 9.33 -12.55
C MET A 151 -1.21 10.01 -13.50
N ASN A 152 -0.77 11.02 -14.27
CA ASN A 152 -1.61 11.67 -15.28
C ASN A 152 -2.04 10.70 -16.38
N GLU A 153 -1.16 9.83 -16.84
CA GLU A 153 -1.50 8.79 -17.83
C GLU A 153 -2.56 7.83 -17.28
N PHE A 154 -2.40 7.34 -16.05
CA PHE A 154 -3.39 6.47 -15.42
C PHE A 154 -4.74 7.19 -15.18
N LEU A 155 -4.74 8.45 -14.76
CA LEU A 155 -5.95 9.26 -14.62
C LEU A 155 -6.67 9.44 -15.96
N HIS A 156 -5.92 9.67 -17.06
CA HIS A 156 -6.49 9.79 -18.40
C HIS A 156 -7.21 8.50 -18.85
N VAL A 157 -6.70 7.35 -18.46
CA VAL A 157 -7.31 6.03 -18.74
C VAL A 157 -8.52 5.76 -17.83
N GLY A 158 -8.65 6.45 -16.69
CA GLY A 158 -9.78 6.36 -15.76
C GLY A 158 -9.47 5.71 -14.42
N PHE A 159 -8.21 5.43 -14.10
CA PHE A 159 -7.81 5.04 -12.74
C PHE A 159 -7.85 6.26 -11.83
N THR A 160 -8.30 6.07 -10.60
CA THR A 160 -8.42 7.18 -9.63
C THR A 160 -7.75 6.88 -8.30
N GLU A 161 -7.45 5.63 -8.00
CA GLU A 161 -6.90 5.18 -6.72
C GLU A 161 -5.39 4.97 -6.84
N PHE A 162 -4.61 5.66 -6.01
CA PHE A 162 -3.14 5.59 -6.05
C PHE A 162 -2.56 5.34 -4.67
N LEU A 163 -1.58 4.43 -4.58
CA LEU A 163 -0.71 4.26 -3.43
C LEU A 163 0.64 4.89 -3.75
N LEU A 164 0.99 5.94 -3.03
CA LEU A 164 2.23 6.68 -3.20
C LEU A 164 3.23 6.31 -2.10
N THR A 165 4.33 5.68 -2.46
CA THR A 165 5.41 5.32 -1.53
C THR A 165 6.74 5.91 -1.98
N ASN A 166 7.38 6.73 -1.14
CA ASN A 166 8.78 7.06 -1.33
C ASN A 166 9.65 5.94 -0.70
N VAL A 167 10.33 5.17 -1.56
CA VAL A 167 11.16 4.02 -1.14
C VAL A 167 12.31 4.43 -0.22
N ASN A 168 12.88 5.62 -0.42
CA ASN A 168 13.95 6.13 0.44
C ASN A 168 13.47 6.42 1.88
N ARG A 169 12.16 6.61 2.09
CA ARG A 169 11.53 6.91 3.38
C ARG A 169 10.93 5.68 4.06
N ASP A 170 10.59 4.62 3.28
CA ASP A 170 9.89 3.47 3.87
C ASP A 170 10.75 2.75 4.92
N GLY A 171 10.13 2.48 6.08
CA GLY A 171 10.78 1.84 7.23
C GLY A 171 11.77 2.70 7.99
N THR A 172 12.04 3.96 7.59
CA THR A 172 13.06 4.83 8.24
C THR A 172 12.55 5.58 9.46
N LEU A 173 11.25 5.90 9.53
CA LEU A 173 10.65 6.79 10.54
C LEU A 173 11.22 8.23 10.51
N GLU A 174 11.60 8.71 9.32
CA GLU A 174 12.17 10.06 9.11
C GLU A 174 11.16 11.08 8.61
N GLY A 175 9.87 10.73 8.62
CA GLY A 175 8.77 11.53 8.11
C GLY A 175 8.42 11.22 6.64
N PRO A 176 7.17 11.52 6.22
CA PRO A 176 6.70 11.30 4.85
C PRO A 176 7.33 12.25 3.85
N ASP A 177 7.26 11.90 2.58
CA ASP A 177 7.62 12.79 1.48
C ASP A 177 6.43 13.71 1.16
N LEU A 178 6.43 14.89 1.75
CA LEU A 178 5.33 15.86 1.58
C LEU A 178 5.37 16.59 0.24
N GLU A 179 6.53 16.68 -0.40
CA GLU A 179 6.69 17.39 -1.67
C GLU A 179 5.97 16.62 -2.80
N PHE A 180 6.32 15.37 -3.01
CA PHE A 180 5.66 14.54 -4.01
C PHE A 180 4.21 14.19 -3.64
N LEU A 181 3.92 14.05 -2.33
CA LEU A 181 2.55 13.86 -1.87
C LEU A 181 1.66 15.04 -2.28
N LYS A 182 2.13 16.28 -2.07
CA LYS A 182 1.39 17.47 -2.48
C LYS A 182 1.13 17.47 -3.98
N GLN A 183 2.16 17.26 -4.79
CA GLN A 183 2.02 17.23 -6.25
C GLN A 183 1.00 16.16 -6.70
N ALA A 184 1.04 14.97 -6.10
CA ALA A 184 0.12 13.89 -6.41
C ALA A 184 -1.32 14.20 -5.98
N CYS A 185 -1.52 14.80 -4.80
CA CYS A 185 -2.84 15.16 -4.31
C CYS A 185 -3.45 16.39 -5.02
N ASP A 186 -2.63 17.22 -5.65
CA ASP A 186 -3.09 18.35 -6.47
C ASP A 186 -3.64 17.89 -7.85
N LEU A 187 -3.43 16.61 -8.23
CA LEU A 187 -3.99 16.07 -9.47
C LEU A 187 -5.51 15.85 -9.32
N GLU A 188 -6.27 16.43 -10.23
CA GLU A 188 -7.72 16.30 -10.23
C GLU A 188 -8.17 14.84 -10.33
N LYS A 189 -9.10 14.41 -9.47
CA LYS A 189 -9.66 13.05 -9.36
C LYS A 189 -8.72 12.00 -8.78
N ALA A 190 -7.50 12.33 -8.37
CA ALA A 190 -6.62 11.38 -7.70
C ALA A 190 -7.00 11.19 -6.23
N ASN A 191 -7.30 9.95 -5.83
CA ASN A 191 -7.42 9.53 -4.44
C ASN A 191 -6.08 8.94 -4.02
N VAL A 192 -5.26 9.72 -3.32
CA VAL A 192 -3.89 9.32 -2.97
C VAL A 192 -3.82 8.77 -1.55
N ILE A 193 -3.24 7.58 -1.41
CA ILE A 193 -2.87 6.98 -0.14
C ILE A 193 -1.37 7.24 0.06
N ALA A 194 -1.01 7.97 1.11
CA ALA A 194 0.38 8.21 1.46
C ALA A 194 0.99 7.01 2.19
N SER A 195 2.20 6.63 1.83
CA SER A 195 2.97 5.55 2.47
C SER A 195 4.45 5.89 2.59
N GLY A 196 5.09 5.28 3.59
CA GLY A 196 6.52 5.43 3.84
C GLY A 196 6.87 6.60 4.77
N GLY A 197 7.78 6.35 5.72
CA GLY A 197 8.39 7.36 6.58
C GLY A 197 7.58 7.84 7.79
N ILE A 198 6.26 7.63 7.85
CA ILE A 198 5.43 8.11 8.98
C ILE A 198 6.03 7.68 10.32
N SER A 199 6.29 8.64 11.20
CA SER A 199 7.01 8.42 12.44
C SER A 199 6.27 8.88 13.70
N ASN A 200 5.41 9.87 13.58
CA ASN A 200 4.70 10.50 14.71
C ASN A 200 3.36 11.09 14.27
N ILE A 201 2.59 11.55 15.24
CA ILE A 201 1.23 12.05 15.00
C ILE A 201 1.20 13.34 14.16
N ASN A 202 2.24 14.18 14.22
CA ASN A 202 2.33 15.39 13.40
C ASN A 202 2.51 15.07 11.91
N ASP A 203 3.13 13.92 11.58
CA ASP A 203 3.26 13.50 10.20
C ASP A 203 1.88 13.18 9.59
N ILE A 204 0.98 12.58 10.39
CA ILE A 204 -0.42 12.31 9.99
C ILE A 204 -1.17 13.62 9.73
N SER A 205 -0.99 14.64 10.57
CA SER A 205 -1.58 15.97 10.36
C SER A 205 -1.12 16.58 9.04
N LYS A 206 0.19 16.53 8.76
CA LYS A 206 0.75 17.05 7.50
C LYS A 206 0.24 16.29 6.27
N VAL A 207 0.10 14.97 6.36
CA VAL A 207 -0.49 14.16 5.29
C VAL A 207 -1.94 14.58 5.03
N LYS A 208 -2.73 14.80 6.09
CA LYS A 208 -4.10 15.29 5.98
C LYS A 208 -4.17 16.69 5.36
N GLU A 209 -3.29 17.61 5.77
CA GLU A 209 -3.20 18.97 5.22
C GLU A 209 -2.93 19.00 3.71
N ASN A 210 -2.30 17.97 3.18
CA ASN A 210 -2.10 17.75 1.74
C ASN A 210 -3.29 17.08 1.04
N ASN A 211 -4.44 16.93 1.72
CA ASN A 211 -5.66 16.32 1.18
C ASN A 211 -5.51 14.85 0.74
N ALA A 212 -4.59 14.09 1.32
CA ALA A 212 -4.49 12.67 1.07
C ALA A 212 -5.80 11.96 1.44
N TRP A 213 -6.24 11.03 0.57
CA TRP A 213 -7.42 10.20 0.81
C TRP A 213 -7.21 9.25 1.99
N GLY A 214 -6.01 8.71 2.12
CA GLY A 214 -5.62 7.79 3.18
C GLY A 214 -4.15 7.84 3.53
N VAL A 215 -3.78 7.23 4.64
CA VAL A 215 -2.39 7.05 5.07
C VAL A 215 -2.16 5.62 5.53
N ILE A 216 -1.10 5.00 5.02
CA ILE A 216 -0.63 3.70 5.50
C ILE A 216 0.27 3.90 6.71
N LEU A 217 -0.05 3.19 7.78
CA LEU A 217 0.74 3.14 8.99
C LEU A 217 1.37 1.75 9.15
N GLY A 218 2.68 1.69 9.08
CA GLY A 218 3.47 0.47 9.23
C GLY A 218 4.28 0.48 10.53
N LYS A 219 5.59 0.60 10.41
CA LYS A 219 6.58 0.49 11.49
C LYS A 219 6.24 1.31 12.75
N ALA A 220 5.71 2.53 12.58
CA ALA A 220 5.32 3.39 13.69
C ALA A 220 4.27 2.78 14.63
N LEU A 221 3.32 1.98 14.09
CA LEU A 221 2.34 1.25 14.91
C LEU A 221 2.98 0.11 15.68
N TYR A 222 3.84 -0.67 15.03
CA TYR A 222 4.50 -1.81 15.67
C TYR A 222 5.47 -1.38 16.76
N GLU A 223 6.11 -0.21 16.60
CA GLU A 223 7.01 0.38 17.58
C GLU A 223 6.30 1.26 18.62
N ASN A 224 4.95 1.26 18.63
CA ASN A 224 4.12 2.04 19.56
C ASN A 224 4.44 3.55 19.57
N LYS A 225 4.89 4.10 18.45
CA LYS A 225 5.12 5.55 18.29
C LYS A 225 3.83 6.30 17.99
N ILE A 226 2.85 5.60 17.42
CA ILE A 226 1.51 6.09 17.08
C ILE A 226 0.53 4.99 17.45
N THR A 227 -0.66 5.36 17.91
CA THR A 227 -1.81 4.46 18.02
C THR A 227 -2.81 4.75 16.89
N ILE A 228 -3.63 3.75 16.53
CA ILE A 228 -4.71 3.96 15.54
C ILE A 228 -5.74 4.93 16.11
N GLU A 229 -6.05 4.82 17.41
CA GLU A 229 -6.99 5.67 18.11
C GLU A 229 -6.57 7.15 18.07
N ASP A 230 -5.27 7.45 18.22
CA ASP A 230 -4.78 8.83 18.12
C ASP A 230 -4.78 9.32 16.68
N ALA A 231 -4.40 8.48 15.72
CA ALA A 231 -4.49 8.79 14.30
C ALA A 231 -5.94 9.09 13.87
N LYS A 232 -6.91 8.35 14.38
CA LYS A 232 -8.35 8.54 14.11
C LYS A 232 -8.89 9.87 14.62
N LYS A 233 -8.36 10.43 15.69
CA LYS A 233 -8.76 11.77 16.18
C LYS A 233 -8.39 12.88 15.19
N LEU A 234 -7.38 12.64 14.36
CA LEU A 234 -6.91 13.59 13.36
C LEU A 234 -7.50 13.33 11.96
N SER A 235 -8.06 12.14 11.68
CA SER A 235 -8.50 11.71 10.35
C SER A 235 -9.78 12.40 9.83
#